data_0dc59b20cb8b265c53a38fc4daca03b5
#
_entry.id   0dc59b20cb8b265c53a38fc4daca03b5
#
_cell.length_a   1.000
_cell.length_b   1.000
_cell.length_c   1.000
_cell.angle_alpha   90.00
_cell.angle_beta   90.00
_cell.angle_gamma   90.00
#
_symmetry.space_group_name_H-M   'P 1'
#
loop_
_entity.id
_entity.type
_entity.pdbx_description
1 polymer ?
#
loop_
_entity_poly.entity_id
_entity_poly.type
_entity_poly.pdbx_seq_one_letter_code
_entity_poly.pdbx_strand_id
1 'polypeptide(L)'
;VKNCFFVFILIISFFRFDLFAEPTKTENCISEYVCFVVNDIDNGFDLYIKNRNPTIYPTNSVMINVTVKNFKSAHPFPQFVVLKGDESVYVSTFVLEDITKPTFTSFAVHVMFGDRESIHDDSVTYLLPFPAGIRSRVAQAYNGKFSHIGNLKYSVDFILPVGTPILAARKGQVVAVVSNFSEGGIRKDLLSKANYIIILHNDGTLGNYAHLMKDGVLVKVGDFVEAGQMIGYSGNTGFTQGPHLHFEVHKPTRQLEVMTIPTVFKTQNAERETLSQYYLYWHPKDGDLPLRTDILDEDIRLCKYNERGEKIRCGDTSFRLGENYAIEFEFAKPKNQEIEIHITKDRNSVKPFYYKWKTQNYLDSDSRYFLIPKNEEFIGQWKMRVRINGEEKKTLFFEVNE
;
A
#
# COMPACT_ATOMS: atom_id res chain seq x y z
N VAL A 1 1.11 2.90 -9.54
CA VAL A 1 0.60 1.56 -9.88
C VAL A 1 -0.35 1.70 -11.07
N LYS A 2 0.21 1.78 -12.28
CA LYS A 2 -0.55 1.55 -13.50
C LYS A 2 -0.32 0.09 -13.88
N ASN A 3 -1.42 -0.67 -14.02
CA ASN A 3 -1.54 -1.92 -14.78
C ASN A 3 -1.45 -3.22 -13.96
N CYS A 4 -2.58 -3.59 -13.35
CA CYS A 4 -3.03 -4.97 -13.41
C CYS A 4 -3.98 -5.14 -14.62
N PHE A 5 -3.58 -4.65 -15.79
CA PHE A 5 -4.37 -4.71 -17.01
C PHE A 5 -3.75 -5.72 -17.97
N PHE A 6 -4.46 -6.78 -18.25
CA PHE A 6 -4.12 -7.69 -19.34
C PHE A 6 -5.05 -7.40 -20.51
N VAL A 7 -4.54 -6.78 -21.56
CA VAL A 7 -5.26 -6.62 -22.84
C VAL A 7 -4.84 -7.75 -23.75
N PHE A 8 -5.76 -8.64 -24.09
CA PHE A 8 -5.53 -9.72 -25.04
C PHE A 8 -6.34 -9.45 -26.32
N ILE A 9 -5.69 -9.53 -27.46
CA ILE A 9 -6.33 -9.44 -28.77
C ILE A 9 -6.21 -10.80 -29.43
N LEU A 10 -7.34 -11.46 -29.65
CA LEU A 10 -7.41 -12.67 -30.47
C LEU A 10 -8.04 -12.33 -31.81
N ILE A 11 -7.30 -12.56 -32.89
CA ILE A 11 -7.81 -12.47 -34.25
C ILE A 11 -8.12 -13.90 -34.70
N ILE A 12 -9.40 -14.26 -34.78
CA ILE A 12 -9.85 -15.51 -35.36
C ILE A 12 -10.35 -15.19 -36.78
N SER A 13 -9.56 -15.57 -37.79
CA SER A 13 -9.97 -15.52 -39.19
C SER A 13 -10.42 -16.94 -39.59
N PHE A 14 -11.56 -17.00 -40.20
CA PHE A 14 -12.20 -18.18 -40.84
C PHE A 14 -13.06 -19.07 -39.92
N PHE A 15 -14.38 -18.73 -39.85
CA PHE A 15 -15.40 -19.75 -39.79
C PHE A 15 -15.87 -20.03 -41.21
N ARG A 16 -15.66 -21.26 -41.75
CA ARG A 16 -16.44 -21.79 -42.86
C ARG A 16 -17.66 -22.41 -42.20
N PHE A 17 -18.85 -21.85 -42.44
CA PHE A 17 -20.10 -22.53 -42.15
C PHE A 17 -20.35 -23.59 -43.20
N ASP A 18 -20.18 -24.87 -42.86
CA ASP A 18 -20.76 -25.96 -43.65
C ASP A 18 -22.25 -26.07 -43.25
N LEU A 19 -23.12 -25.75 -44.17
CA LEU A 19 -24.61 -25.74 -43.99
C LEU A 19 -25.22 -27.10 -43.54
N PHE A 20 -24.40 -28.16 -43.40
CA PHE A 20 -24.84 -29.53 -43.08
C PHE A 20 -24.04 -30.15 -41.92
N ALA A 21 -23.20 -29.37 -41.19
CA ALA A 21 -22.48 -29.87 -40.03
C ALA A 21 -23.39 -29.83 -38.80
N GLU A 22 -23.26 -30.84 -37.93
CA GLU A 22 -23.85 -30.80 -36.58
C GLU A 22 -23.37 -29.54 -35.88
N PRO A 23 -24.25 -28.85 -35.08
CA PRO A 23 -23.85 -27.66 -34.33
C PRO A 23 -22.62 -27.94 -33.45
N THR A 24 -21.53 -27.25 -33.73
CA THR A 24 -20.27 -27.46 -33.01
C THR A 24 -20.18 -26.47 -31.89
N LYS A 25 -19.60 -26.98 -30.79
CA LYS A 25 -19.18 -26.14 -29.67
C LYS A 25 -17.67 -26.04 -29.68
N THR A 26 -17.15 -24.83 -29.85
CA THR A 26 -15.71 -24.55 -29.88
C THR A 26 -15.31 -23.72 -28.69
N GLU A 27 -14.28 -24.13 -28.00
CA GLU A 27 -13.69 -23.39 -26.89
C GLU A 27 -12.27 -22.92 -27.24
N ASN A 28 -12.02 -21.62 -27.13
CA ASN A 28 -10.74 -20.99 -27.43
C ASN A 28 -10.30 -20.12 -26.26
N CYS A 29 -9.24 -20.51 -25.58
CA CYS A 29 -8.67 -19.78 -24.46
C CYS A 29 -7.62 -18.77 -24.98
N ILE A 30 -7.83 -17.50 -24.69
CA ILE A 30 -6.99 -16.40 -25.16
C ILE A 30 -5.95 -15.97 -24.14
N SER A 31 -6.08 -16.47 -22.91
CA SER A 31 -5.13 -16.21 -21.82
C SER A 31 -5.27 -17.29 -20.76
N GLU A 32 -4.50 -17.19 -19.69
CA GLU A 32 -4.68 -18.03 -18.50
C GLU A 32 -5.95 -17.68 -17.68
N TYR A 33 -6.65 -16.59 -18.03
CA TYR A 33 -7.79 -16.08 -17.28
C TYR A 33 -9.13 -16.42 -17.90
N VAL A 34 -9.25 -16.35 -19.22
CA VAL A 34 -10.54 -16.46 -19.90
C VAL A 34 -10.49 -17.28 -21.18
N CYS A 35 -11.60 -17.99 -21.43
CA CYS A 35 -11.86 -18.68 -22.67
C CYS A 35 -13.17 -18.16 -23.30
N PHE A 36 -13.18 -18.03 -24.62
CA PHE A 36 -14.41 -17.89 -25.39
C PHE A 36 -14.98 -19.26 -25.71
N VAL A 37 -16.32 -19.37 -25.64
CA VAL A 37 -17.08 -20.54 -26.07
C VAL A 37 -18.02 -20.06 -27.16
N VAL A 38 -17.87 -20.65 -28.33
CA VAL A 38 -18.72 -20.38 -29.50
C VAL A 38 -19.58 -21.59 -29.73
N ASN A 39 -20.91 -21.41 -29.75
CA ASN A 39 -21.88 -22.42 -30.11
C ASN A 39 -22.48 -22.04 -31.46
N ASP A 40 -22.31 -22.89 -32.47
CA ASP A 40 -22.92 -22.67 -33.79
C ASP A 40 -24.43 -22.74 -33.70
N ILE A 41 -25.11 -21.88 -34.44
CA ILE A 41 -26.57 -21.88 -34.68
C ILE A 41 -26.84 -21.83 -36.19
N ASP A 42 -28.07 -22.09 -36.66
CA ASP A 42 -28.41 -22.24 -38.09
C ASP A 42 -27.87 -21.15 -38.99
N ASN A 43 -27.84 -19.89 -38.55
CA ASN A 43 -27.36 -18.76 -39.35
C ASN A 43 -26.40 -17.86 -38.56
N GLY A 44 -25.49 -18.45 -37.82
CA GLY A 44 -24.56 -17.64 -37.00
C GLY A 44 -23.97 -18.41 -35.84
N PHE A 45 -23.75 -17.70 -34.74
CA PHE A 45 -23.23 -18.29 -33.51
C PHE A 45 -23.64 -17.54 -32.28
N ASP A 46 -23.73 -18.25 -31.17
CA ASP A 46 -23.78 -17.69 -29.82
C ASP A 46 -22.38 -17.63 -29.20
N LEU A 47 -22.06 -16.49 -28.64
CA LEU A 47 -20.81 -16.26 -27.94
C LEU A 47 -21.02 -16.27 -26.44
N TYR A 48 -20.24 -17.09 -25.76
CA TYR A 48 -20.10 -17.12 -24.31
C TYR A 48 -18.67 -16.86 -23.93
N ILE A 49 -18.47 -16.42 -22.69
CA ILE A 49 -17.14 -16.30 -22.06
C ILE A 49 -17.16 -17.02 -20.72
N LYS A 50 -16.05 -17.67 -20.38
CA LYS A 50 -15.90 -18.35 -19.09
C LYS A 50 -14.51 -18.12 -18.48
N ASN A 51 -14.40 -18.32 -17.18
CA ASN A 51 -13.15 -18.33 -16.47
C ASN A 51 -12.38 -19.61 -16.80
N ARG A 52 -11.10 -19.49 -17.18
CA ARG A 52 -10.25 -20.63 -17.50
C ARG A 52 -9.78 -21.39 -16.26
N ASN A 53 -9.43 -20.66 -15.19
CA ASN A 53 -8.86 -21.22 -13.97
C ASN A 53 -9.63 -20.71 -12.74
N PRO A 54 -10.88 -21.13 -12.52
CA PRO A 54 -11.75 -20.59 -11.48
C PRO A 54 -11.26 -20.88 -10.06
N THR A 55 -10.46 -21.91 -9.86
CA THR A 55 -9.83 -22.23 -8.56
C THR A 55 -8.71 -21.27 -8.19
N ILE A 56 -8.05 -20.69 -9.19
CA ILE A 56 -6.92 -19.75 -9.00
C ILE A 56 -7.42 -18.30 -9.08
N TYR A 57 -8.33 -18.02 -10.00
CA TYR A 57 -8.92 -16.71 -10.25
C TYR A 57 -10.44 -16.78 -10.10
N PRO A 58 -10.97 -16.88 -8.86
CA PRO A 58 -12.39 -17.22 -8.65
C PRO A 58 -13.35 -16.14 -9.14
N THR A 59 -12.88 -14.91 -9.29
CA THR A 59 -13.73 -13.79 -9.76
C THR A 59 -12.91 -12.85 -10.62
N ASN A 60 -13.38 -12.64 -11.86
CA ASN A 60 -12.78 -11.68 -12.79
C ASN A 60 -13.86 -10.79 -13.39
N SER A 61 -13.58 -9.50 -13.48
CA SER A 61 -14.36 -8.54 -14.27
C SER A 61 -13.74 -8.42 -15.67
N VAL A 62 -14.54 -8.59 -16.70
CA VAL A 62 -14.09 -8.64 -18.09
C VAL A 62 -14.87 -7.63 -18.93
N MET A 63 -14.13 -6.81 -19.68
CA MET A 63 -14.67 -6.03 -20.80
C MET A 63 -14.39 -6.78 -22.09
N ILE A 64 -15.40 -6.97 -22.89
CA ILE A 64 -15.35 -7.68 -24.17
C ILE A 64 -15.67 -6.70 -25.27
N ASN A 65 -14.80 -6.59 -26.25
CA ASN A 65 -15.06 -5.86 -27.47
C ASN A 65 -15.00 -6.83 -28.65
N VAL A 66 -16.02 -6.81 -29.52
CA VAL A 66 -16.08 -7.67 -30.69
C VAL A 66 -16.26 -6.82 -31.95
N THR A 67 -15.40 -7.07 -32.91
CA THR A 67 -15.48 -6.46 -34.24
C THR A 67 -15.90 -7.56 -35.23
N VAL A 68 -16.97 -7.35 -35.93
CA VAL A 68 -17.49 -8.30 -36.94
C VAL A 68 -17.67 -7.63 -38.30
N LYS A 69 -17.55 -8.44 -39.32
CA LYS A 69 -17.94 -8.09 -40.70
C LYS A 69 -18.90 -9.17 -41.22
N ASN A 70 -19.99 -8.74 -41.84
CA ASN A 70 -21.05 -9.58 -42.34
C ASN A 70 -21.76 -10.42 -41.27
N PHE A 71 -21.81 -9.91 -40.04
CA PHE A 71 -22.65 -10.41 -38.96
C PHE A 71 -23.37 -9.24 -38.29
N LYS A 72 -24.59 -9.48 -37.85
CA LYS A 72 -25.36 -8.59 -36.98
C LYS A 72 -25.32 -9.15 -35.54
N SER A 73 -24.84 -8.34 -34.62
CA SER A 73 -24.83 -8.68 -33.21
C SER A 73 -26.17 -8.36 -32.52
N ALA A 74 -26.63 -9.23 -31.64
CA ALA A 74 -27.84 -9.00 -30.84
C ALA A 74 -27.63 -7.90 -29.78
N HIS A 75 -26.42 -7.70 -29.31
CA HIS A 75 -26.09 -6.71 -28.31
C HIS A 75 -24.94 -5.78 -28.77
N PRO A 76 -24.94 -4.51 -28.34
CA PRO A 76 -23.86 -3.58 -28.67
C PRO A 76 -22.61 -3.92 -27.88
N PHE A 77 -21.45 -3.49 -28.37
CA PHE A 77 -20.14 -3.62 -27.71
C PHE A 77 -19.55 -2.23 -27.35
N PRO A 78 -18.68 -2.13 -26.32
CA PRO A 78 -18.20 -3.21 -25.46
C PRO A 78 -19.23 -3.75 -24.48
N GLN A 79 -19.15 -5.07 -24.18
CA GLN A 79 -19.91 -5.73 -23.11
C GLN A 79 -19.02 -5.86 -21.86
N PHE A 80 -19.66 -5.85 -20.68
CA PHE A 80 -18.99 -6.03 -19.41
C PHE A 80 -19.65 -7.16 -18.64
N VAL A 81 -18.87 -8.14 -18.24
CA VAL A 81 -19.33 -9.30 -17.49
C VAL A 81 -18.47 -9.54 -16.25
N VAL A 82 -19.06 -10.17 -15.24
CA VAL A 82 -18.32 -10.72 -14.09
C VAL A 82 -18.35 -12.23 -14.20
N LEU A 83 -17.19 -12.86 -14.26
CA LEU A 83 -17.01 -14.30 -14.29
C LEU A 83 -16.80 -14.79 -12.87
N LYS A 84 -17.69 -15.63 -12.35
CA LYS A 84 -17.59 -16.27 -11.02
C LYS A 84 -17.51 -17.78 -11.18
N GLY A 85 -16.53 -18.39 -10.52
CA GLY A 85 -16.33 -19.83 -10.61
C GLY A 85 -16.12 -20.28 -12.07
N ASP A 86 -16.74 -21.40 -12.45
CA ASP A 86 -16.63 -22.05 -13.76
C ASP A 86 -17.81 -21.78 -14.69
N GLU A 87 -18.70 -20.84 -14.34
CA GLU A 87 -19.87 -20.50 -15.12
C GLU A 87 -19.49 -19.89 -16.48
N SER A 88 -20.22 -20.28 -17.52
CA SER A 88 -20.19 -19.62 -18.82
C SER A 88 -21.24 -18.54 -18.90
N VAL A 89 -20.81 -17.31 -19.17
CA VAL A 89 -21.68 -16.14 -19.27
C VAL A 89 -21.97 -15.87 -20.75
N TYR A 90 -23.26 -15.80 -21.13
CA TYR A 90 -23.68 -15.40 -22.48
C TYR A 90 -23.28 -13.96 -22.75
N VAL A 91 -22.72 -13.70 -23.94
CA VAL A 91 -22.25 -12.38 -24.38
C VAL A 91 -23.20 -11.83 -25.45
N SER A 92 -23.35 -12.52 -26.55
CA SER A 92 -24.22 -12.10 -27.67
C SER A 92 -24.45 -13.23 -28.68
N THR A 93 -25.53 -13.11 -29.45
CA THR A 93 -25.78 -13.87 -30.67
C THR A 93 -25.30 -13.04 -31.86
N PHE A 94 -24.64 -13.68 -32.81
CA PHE A 94 -24.21 -13.13 -34.08
C PHE A 94 -24.90 -13.85 -35.23
N VAL A 95 -25.70 -13.11 -36.00
CA VAL A 95 -26.47 -13.64 -37.15
C VAL A 95 -25.79 -13.20 -38.42
N LEU A 96 -25.58 -14.13 -39.36
CA LEU A 96 -25.00 -13.87 -40.67
C LEU A 96 -25.95 -12.99 -41.49
N GLU A 97 -25.45 -11.93 -42.10
CA GLU A 97 -26.27 -10.99 -42.91
C GLU A 97 -26.39 -11.43 -44.37
N ASP A 98 -25.30 -11.94 -44.95
CA ASP A 98 -25.26 -12.32 -46.38
C ASP A 98 -24.32 -13.52 -46.57
N ILE A 99 -24.86 -14.68 -46.93
CA ILE A 99 -24.09 -15.93 -47.10
C ILE A 99 -23.08 -15.86 -48.27
N THR A 100 -23.26 -14.93 -49.18
CA THR A 100 -22.38 -14.78 -50.36
C THR A 100 -21.14 -13.94 -50.09
N LYS A 101 -21.11 -13.27 -48.91
CA LYS A 101 -20.01 -12.36 -48.54
C LYS A 101 -19.05 -12.99 -47.53
N PRO A 102 -17.77 -12.62 -47.59
CA PRO A 102 -16.81 -13.09 -46.61
C PRO A 102 -17.12 -12.54 -45.21
N THR A 103 -16.89 -13.37 -44.19
CA THR A 103 -17.07 -13.06 -42.79
C THR A 103 -15.73 -12.73 -42.11
N PHE A 104 -15.78 -11.93 -41.06
CA PHE A 104 -14.65 -11.67 -40.18
C PHE A 104 -15.16 -11.45 -38.75
N THR A 105 -14.42 -12.00 -37.78
CA THR A 105 -14.67 -11.76 -36.36
C THR A 105 -13.35 -11.60 -35.60
N SER A 106 -13.28 -10.59 -34.76
CA SER A 106 -12.14 -10.31 -33.87
C SER A 106 -12.62 -10.01 -32.48
N PHE A 107 -11.97 -10.59 -31.47
CA PHE A 107 -12.26 -10.42 -30.08
C PHE A 107 -11.12 -9.69 -29.37
N ALA A 108 -11.45 -8.69 -28.56
CA ALA A 108 -10.52 -8.04 -27.65
C ALA A 108 -11.11 -8.10 -26.23
N VAL A 109 -10.33 -8.54 -25.27
CA VAL A 109 -10.73 -8.59 -23.87
C VAL A 109 -9.77 -7.80 -22.99
N HIS A 110 -10.37 -7.21 -21.97
CA HIS A 110 -9.66 -6.57 -20.88
C HIS A 110 -10.12 -7.24 -19.59
N VAL A 111 -9.19 -7.82 -18.83
CA VAL A 111 -9.49 -8.60 -17.62
C VAL A 111 -8.92 -7.87 -16.41
N MET A 112 -9.73 -7.74 -15.36
CA MET A 112 -9.31 -7.33 -14.03
C MET A 112 -9.76 -8.35 -12.99
N PHE A 113 -8.90 -8.63 -12.03
CA PHE A 113 -9.28 -9.45 -10.88
C PHE A 113 -10.34 -8.72 -10.04
N GLY A 114 -11.17 -9.51 -9.35
CA GLY A 114 -12.21 -9.01 -8.48
C GLY A 114 -13.54 -8.72 -9.22
N ASP A 115 -14.51 -8.34 -8.42
CA ASP A 115 -15.89 -8.08 -8.87
C ASP A 115 -16.14 -6.56 -8.96
N ARG A 116 -16.38 -6.05 -10.16
CA ARG A 116 -16.72 -4.63 -10.38
C ARG A 116 -18.02 -4.19 -9.68
N GLU A 117 -18.91 -5.14 -9.42
CA GLU A 117 -20.16 -4.89 -8.72
C GLU A 117 -20.03 -5.17 -7.20
N SER A 118 -18.82 -5.51 -6.71
CA SER A 118 -18.59 -5.78 -5.28
C SER A 118 -18.97 -4.58 -4.42
N ILE A 119 -19.50 -4.90 -3.24
CA ILE A 119 -19.75 -3.94 -2.17
C ILE A 119 -18.78 -4.29 -1.05
N HIS A 120 -17.93 -3.33 -0.66
CA HIS A 120 -17.01 -3.52 0.44
C HIS A 120 -17.77 -3.77 1.74
N ASP A 121 -17.33 -4.77 2.49
CA ASP A 121 -17.85 -5.01 3.84
C ASP A 121 -17.23 -4.02 4.83
N ASP A 122 -17.95 -2.93 5.09
CA ASP A 122 -17.51 -1.86 5.99
C ASP A 122 -17.41 -2.30 7.46
N SER A 123 -17.88 -3.51 7.82
CA SER A 123 -17.68 -4.08 9.16
C SER A 123 -16.24 -4.58 9.38
N VAL A 124 -15.51 -4.84 8.32
CA VAL A 124 -14.14 -5.38 8.37
C VAL A 124 -13.18 -4.36 8.98
N THR A 125 -12.37 -4.83 9.92
CA THR A 125 -11.20 -4.13 10.43
C THR A 125 -9.94 -4.82 9.92
N TYR A 126 -9.06 -4.06 9.28
CA TYR A 126 -7.80 -4.56 8.75
C TYR A 126 -6.73 -4.58 9.84
N LEU A 127 -5.83 -5.57 9.81
CA LEU A 127 -4.63 -5.54 10.61
C LEU A 127 -3.58 -4.62 9.95
N LEU A 128 -2.69 -4.03 10.76
CA LEU A 128 -1.51 -3.38 10.21
C LEU A 128 -0.66 -4.42 9.46
N PRO A 129 -0.17 -4.12 8.23
CA PRO A 129 0.48 -5.12 7.37
C PRO A 129 1.95 -5.40 7.75
N PHE A 130 2.30 -5.35 9.04
CA PHE A 130 3.63 -5.64 9.58
C PHE A 130 3.54 -6.22 11.00
N PRO A 131 4.57 -6.95 11.51
CA PRO A 131 4.49 -7.66 12.79
C PRO A 131 4.36 -6.76 14.01
N ALA A 132 3.82 -7.33 15.09
CA ALA A 132 3.89 -6.74 16.42
C ALA A 132 5.37 -6.50 16.83
N GLY A 133 5.61 -5.39 17.52
CA GLY A 133 6.95 -4.94 17.89
C GLY A 133 7.61 -4.01 16.87
N ILE A 134 7.04 -3.89 15.66
CA ILE A 134 7.42 -2.88 14.67
C ILE A 134 6.50 -1.68 14.80
N ARG A 135 7.10 -0.49 14.78
CA ARG A 135 6.40 0.78 14.70
C ARG A 135 6.65 1.39 13.33
N SER A 136 5.59 1.72 12.62
CA SER A 136 5.69 2.33 11.29
C SER A 136 4.98 3.67 11.24
N ARG A 137 5.66 4.64 10.65
CA ARG A 137 5.08 5.93 10.33
C ARG A 137 4.36 5.86 8.98
N VAL A 138 3.22 6.53 8.88
CA VAL A 138 2.50 6.70 7.62
C VAL A 138 3.09 7.89 6.85
N ALA A 139 3.81 7.62 5.75
CA ALA A 139 4.37 8.65 4.89
C ALA A 139 3.29 9.40 4.10
N GLN A 140 2.33 8.66 3.54
CA GLN A 140 1.12 9.17 2.91
C GLN A 140 -0.09 8.39 3.41
N ALA A 141 -1.15 9.11 3.74
CA ALA A 141 -2.47 8.56 4.02
C ALA A 141 -3.44 8.93 2.90
N TYR A 142 -4.73 8.85 3.18
CA TYR A 142 -5.79 9.22 2.24
C TYR A 142 -5.64 10.65 1.74
N ASN A 143 -5.82 10.83 0.43
CA ASN A 143 -5.66 12.10 -0.28
C ASN A 143 -4.24 12.69 -0.18
N GLY A 144 -3.22 11.84 0.00
CA GLY A 144 -1.81 12.24 0.02
C GLY A 144 -1.40 12.85 -1.32
N LYS A 145 -0.80 14.05 -1.28
CA LYS A 145 -0.61 14.91 -2.47
C LYS A 145 0.41 14.39 -3.48
N PHE A 146 1.26 13.45 -3.11
CA PHE A 146 2.31 12.97 -4.01
C PHE A 146 1.77 11.93 -5.02
N SER A 147 1.09 10.87 -4.55
CA SER A 147 0.60 9.77 -5.40
C SER A 147 -0.81 9.27 -5.04
N HIS A 148 -1.33 9.58 -3.84
CA HIS A 148 -2.65 9.13 -3.39
C HIS A 148 -3.76 10.09 -3.86
N ILE A 149 -3.89 10.22 -5.18
CA ILE A 149 -4.85 11.11 -5.85
C ILE A 149 -5.77 10.32 -6.80
N GLY A 150 -6.91 10.89 -7.16
CA GLY A 150 -7.87 10.26 -8.08
C GLY A 150 -8.33 8.90 -7.57
N ASN A 151 -8.19 7.89 -8.41
CA ASN A 151 -8.59 6.51 -8.09
C ASN A 151 -7.74 5.85 -6.99
N LEU A 152 -6.56 6.40 -6.66
CA LEU A 152 -5.65 5.89 -5.61
C LEU A 152 -5.77 6.65 -4.29
N LYS A 153 -6.76 7.51 -4.12
CA LYS A 153 -6.89 8.44 -2.99
C LYS A 153 -6.99 7.81 -1.60
N TYR A 154 -7.32 6.52 -1.49
CA TYR A 154 -7.45 5.80 -0.23
C TYR A 154 -6.30 4.82 0.03
N SER A 155 -5.16 5.01 -0.61
CA SER A 155 -3.93 4.26 -0.34
C SER A 155 -3.24 4.77 0.92
N VAL A 156 -2.37 3.92 1.50
CA VAL A 156 -1.54 4.22 2.68
C VAL A 156 -0.12 3.73 2.42
N ASP A 157 0.87 4.59 2.69
CA ASP A 157 2.29 4.26 2.61
C ASP A 157 2.88 4.16 4.01
N PHE A 158 3.34 2.96 4.39
CA PHE A 158 4.01 2.68 5.65
C PHE A 158 5.52 2.74 5.48
N ILE A 159 6.22 3.64 6.18
CA ILE A 159 7.69 3.69 6.19
C ILE A 159 8.20 2.44 6.89
N LEU A 160 8.82 1.56 6.13
CA LEU A 160 9.39 0.31 6.60
C LEU A 160 10.76 0.10 5.97
N PRO A 161 11.80 -0.22 6.75
CA PRO A 161 13.10 -0.62 6.21
C PRO A 161 12.97 -1.79 5.23
N VAL A 162 13.84 -1.85 4.22
CA VAL A 162 13.91 -2.99 3.31
C VAL A 162 14.13 -4.28 4.12
N GLY A 163 13.40 -5.34 3.79
CA GLY A 163 13.47 -6.63 4.48
C GLY A 163 12.58 -6.74 5.73
N THR A 164 11.75 -5.73 6.02
CA THR A 164 10.74 -5.86 7.08
C THR A 164 9.68 -6.88 6.66
N PRO A 165 9.31 -7.85 7.53
CA PRO A 165 8.22 -8.79 7.23
C PRO A 165 6.91 -8.07 6.92
N ILE A 166 6.21 -8.51 5.88
CA ILE A 166 4.89 -8.01 5.51
C ILE A 166 3.85 -9.09 5.78
N LEU A 167 2.76 -8.68 6.41
CA LEU A 167 1.65 -9.54 6.80
C LEU A 167 0.40 -9.23 5.98
N ALA A 168 -0.42 -10.24 5.73
CA ALA A 168 -1.74 -10.03 5.14
C ALA A 168 -2.63 -9.26 6.12
N ALA A 169 -3.09 -8.07 5.73
CA ALA A 169 -3.96 -7.24 6.56
C ALA A 169 -5.37 -7.81 6.72
N ARG A 170 -5.81 -8.65 5.77
CA ARG A 170 -7.09 -9.36 5.73
C ARG A 170 -6.91 -10.68 5.00
N LYS A 171 -7.65 -11.71 5.39
CA LYS A 171 -7.64 -13.01 4.74
C LYS A 171 -8.16 -12.94 3.30
N GLY A 172 -7.68 -13.85 2.46
CA GLY A 172 -8.13 -13.99 1.08
C GLY A 172 -7.28 -14.95 0.27
N GLN A 173 -7.50 -14.94 -1.05
CA GLN A 173 -6.73 -15.75 -2.00
C GLN A 173 -5.78 -14.85 -2.79
N VAL A 174 -4.51 -15.28 -2.91
CA VAL A 174 -3.51 -14.60 -3.73
C VAL A 174 -3.85 -14.80 -5.21
N VAL A 175 -4.09 -13.69 -5.92
CA VAL A 175 -4.45 -13.70 -7.35
C VAL A 175 -3.38 -13.12 -8.26
N ALA A 176 -2.39 -12.40 -7.71
CA ALA A 176 -1.24 -11.94 -8.47
C ALA A 176 -0.02 -11.75 -7.59
N VAL A 177 1.16 -12.06 -8.15
CA VAL A 177 2.46 -11.78 -7.54
C VAL A 177 3.46 -11.33 -8.59
N VAL A 178 4.30 -10.35 -8.22
CA VAL A 178 5.50 -9.95 -8.95
C VAL A 178 6.63 -9.80 -7.96
N SER A 179 7.80 -10.38 -8.24
CA SER A 179 8.92 -10.42 -7.29
C SER A 179 10.31 -10.24 -7.93
N ASN A 180 10.38 -9.98 -9.22
CA ASN A 180 11.63 -10.04 -10.00
C ASN A 180 12.35 -8.71 -10.20
N PHE A 181 11.71 -7.58 -9.89
CA PHE A 181 12.32 -6.25 -10.04
C PHE A 181 13.25 -5.93 -8.86
N SER A 182 14.34 -5.19 -9.14
CA SER A 182 15.34 -4.80 -8.13
C SER A 182 15.52 -3.28 -8.00
N GLU A 183 15.02 -2.50 -8.96
CA GLU A 183 15.23 -1.06 -9.02
C GLU A 183 14.06 -0.29 -8.42
N GLY A 184 14.40 0.81 -7.72
CA GLY A 184 13.44 1.80 -7.23
C GLY A 184 13.95 3.22 -7.44
N GLY A 185 13.04 4.18 -7.56
CA GLY A 185 13.37 5.61 -7.72
C GLY A 185 12.26 6.42 -8.39
N ILE A 186 12.47 7.74 -8.51
CA ILE A 186 11.48 8.70 -9.03
C ILE A 186 11.59 8.82 -10.57
N ARG A 187 11.68 7.70 -11.29
CA ARG A 187 11.78 7.68 -12.74
C ARG A 187 10.53 7.06 -13.37
N LYS A 188 10.04 7.64 -14.46
CA LYS A 188 8.79 7.18 -15.11
C LYS A 188 8.85 5.75 -15.64
N ASP A 189 10.03 5.28 -16.07
CA ASP A 189 10.25 3.91 -16.54
C ASP A 189 10.09 2.86 -15.42
N LEU A 190 10.07 3.28 -14.15
CA LEU A 190 9.86 2.42 -12.98
C LEU A 190 8.39 2.29 -12.56
N LEU A 191 7.45 3.02 -13.18
CA LEU A 191 6.02 2.97 -12.83
C LEU A 191 5.40 1.56 -12.93
N SER A 192 5.94 0.70 -13.81
CA SER A 192 5.48 -0.68 -14.01
C SER A 192 6.41 -1.73 -13.39
N LYS A 193 7.42 -1.32 -12.62
CA LYS A 193 8.48 -2.21 -12.10
C LYS A 193 8.42 -2.39 -10.57
N ALA A 194 7.27 -2.20 -9.97
CA ALA A 194 7.09 -2.52 -8.56
C ALA A 194 6.85 -4.03 -8.38
N ASN A 195 7.46 -4.64 -7.36
CA ASN A 195 7.08 -5.96 -6.88
C ASN A 195 5.84 -5.83 -5.99
N TYR A 196 4.90 -6.77 -6.11
CA TYR A 196 3.64 -6.70 -5.39
C TYR A 196 3.00 -8.07 -5.16
N ILE A 197 2.04 -8.09 -4.23
CA ILE A 197 1.11 -9.19 -3.99
C ILE A 197 -0.31 -8.61 -4.04
N ILE A 198 -1.24 -9.28 -4.75
CA ILE A 198 -2.65 -8.95 -4.74
C ILE A 198 -3.43 -10.09 -4.13
N ILE A 199 -4.27 -9.79 -3.12
CA ILE A 199 -5.11 -10.73 -2.40
C ILE A 199 -6.57 -10.40 -2.67
N LEU A 200 -7.33 -11.33 -3.22
CA LEU A 200 -8.78 -11.24 -3.41
C LEU A 200 -9.49 -11.64 -2.12
N HIS A 201 -10.31 -10.76 -1.61
CA HIS A 201 -11.13 -10.98 -0.42
C HIS A 201 -12.50 -11.57 -0.78
N ASN A 202 -13.18 -12.13 0.22
CA ASN A 202 -14.47 -12.81 0.04
C ASN A 202 -15.62 -11.88 -0.42
N ASP A 203 -15.48 -10.56 -0.23
CA ASP A 203 -16.44 -9.55 -0.71
C ASP A 203 -16.13 -9.05 -2.13
N GLY A 204 -15.15 -9.64 -2.83
CA GLY A 204 -14.75 -9.30 -4.19
C GLY A 204 -13.80 -8.10 -4.29
N THR A 205 -13.37 -7.52 -3.17
CA THR A 205 -12.34 -6.47 -3.13
C THR A 205 -10.94 -7.08 -3.12
N LEU A 206 -9.92 -6.27 -3.43
CA LEU A 206 -8.54 -6.71 -3.54
C LEU A 206 -7.63 -5.89 -2.63
N GLY A 207 -6.80 -6.55 -1.84
CA GLY A 207 -5.71 -5.94 -1.10
C GLY A 207 -4.42 -5.97 -1.91
N ASN A 208 -3.79 -4.82 -2.13
CA ASN A 208 -2.52 -4.68 -2.86
C ASN A 208 -1.40 -4.27 -1.90
N TYR A 209 -0.28 -5.01 -1.96
CA TYR A 209 0.92 -4.80 -1.17
C TYR A 209 2.08 -4.58 -2.13
N ALA A 210 2.51 -3.33 -2.32
CA ALA A 210 3.49 -2.99 -3.36
C ALA A 210 4.82 -2.45 -2.82
N HIS A 211 5.78 -2.27 -3.72
CA HIS A 211 7.17 -1.91 -3.50
C HIS A 211 7.98 -2.95 -2.72
N LEU A 212 7.58 -4.24 -2.81
CA LEU A 212 8.24 -5.34 -2.13
C LEU A 212 9.69 -5.54 -2.62
N MET A 213 10.49 -6.19 -1.82
CA MET A 213 11.88 -6.55 -2.11
C MET A 213 11.95 -7.54 -3.29
N LYS A 214 13.05 -7.48 -4.07
CA LYS A 214 13.34 -8.50 -5.09
C LYS A 214 13.42 -9.87 -4.43
N ASP A 215 12.74 -10.86 -5.02
CA ASP A 215 12.63 -12.25 -4.53
C ASP A 215 12.08 -12.34 -3.10
N GLY A 216 11.40 -11.27 -2.63
CA GLY A 216 10.87 -11.14 -1.28
C GLY A 216 9.41 -11.56 -1.10
N VAL A 217 8.76 -12.11 -2.12
CA VAL A 217 7.40 -12.68 -2.03
C VAL A 217 7.48 -14.13 -1.55
N LEU A 218 6.69 -14.48 -0.53
CA LEU A 218 6.71 -15.82 0.11
C LEU A 218 5.47 -16.67 -0.22
N VAL A 219 4.56 -16.12 -1.00
CA VAL A 219 3.31 -16.79 -1.41
C VAL A 219 3.23 -16.86 -2.92
N LYS A 220 2.41 -17.75 -3.45
CA LYS A 220 2.17 -17.94 -4.88
C LYS A 220 0.69 -17.73 -5.22
N VAL A 221 0.43 -17.47 -6.49
CA VAL A 221 -0.95 -17.35 -7.01
C VAL A 221 -1.71 -18.66 -6.71
N GLY A 222 -2.94 -18.50 -6.20
CA GLY A 222 -3.80 -19.59 -5.75
C GLY A 222 -3.73 -19.88 -4.25
N ASP A 223 -2.69 -19.45 -3.53
CA ASP A 223 -2.58 -19.67 -2.09
C ASP A 223 -3.69 -18.90 -1.33
N PHE A 224 -4.27 -19.53 -0.32
CA PHE A 224 -5.11 -18.87 0.66
C PHE A 224 -4.26 -18.39 1.84
N VAL A 225 -4.49 -17.17 2.28
CA VAL A 225 -3.77 -16.57 3.41
C VAL A 225 -4.76 -16.08 4.46
N GLU A 226 -4.38 -16.24 5.73
CA GLU A 226 -5.11 -15.70 6.87
C GLU A 226 -4.62 -14.27 7.21
N ALA A 227 -5.47 -13.48 7.87
CA ALA A 227 -5.05 -12.18 8.39
C ALA A 227 -3.91 -12.36 9.41
N GLY A 228 -2.84 -11.57 9.28
CA GLY A 228 -1.62 -11.67 10.09
C GLY A 228 -0.61 -12.71 9.59
N GLN A 229 -0.94 -13.50 8.56
CA GLN A 229 0.02 -14.41 7.95
C GLN A 229 1.10 -13.64 7.20
N MET A 230 2.36 -14.04 7.35
CA MET A 230 3.49 -13.48 6.62
C MET A 230 3.41 -13.83 5.13
N ILE A 231 3.50 -12.82 4.27
CA ILE A 231 3.34 -12.96 2.82
C ILE A 231 4.58 -12.50 2.03
N GLY A 232 5.49 -11.75 2.64
CA GLY A 232 6.69 -11.25 1.97
C GLY A 232 7.50 -10.30 2.81
N TYR A 233 8.36 -9.54 2.15
CA TYR A 233 9.24 -8.54 2.75
C TYR A 233 9.12 -7.19 2.05
N SER A 234 9.09 -6.11 2.83
CA SER A 234 9.14 -4.73 2.33
C SER A 234 10.39 -4.46 1.50
N GLY A 235 10.30 -3.54 0.58
CA GLY A 235 11.40 -3.20 -0.30
C GLY A 235 11.41 -1.72 -0.70
N ASN A 236 11.95 -1.47 -1.89
CA ASN A 236 12.02 -0.15 -2.50
C ASN A 236 12.02 -0.27 -4.03
N THR A 237 11.15 -1.13 -4.59
CA THR A 237 11.09 -1.38 -6.03
C THR A 237 10.01 -0.57 -6.73
N GLY A 238 10.24 -0.21 -8.00
CA GLY A 238 9.31 0.58 -8.79
C GLY A 238 9.42 2.09 -8.58
N PHE A 239 8.34 2.83 -8.85
CA PHE A 239 8.32 4.28 -8.68
C PHE A 239 8.11 4.62 -7.19
N THR A 240 9.20 5.01 -6.51
CA THR A 240 9.26 5.22 -5.06
C THR A 240 10.25 6.31 -4.69
N GLN A 241 10.00 7.03 -3.59
CA GLN A 241 10.93 8.01 -3.02
C GLN A 241 11.89 7.40 -2.00
N GLY A 242 11.63 6.19 -1.52
CA GLY A 242 12.43 5.51 -0.50
C GLY A 242 11.71 4.26 0.02
N PRO A 243 12.37 3.47 0.89
CA PRO A 243 11.81 2.23 1.42
C PRO A 243 10.48 2.44 2.13
N HIS A 244 9.44 1.76 1.66
CA HIS A 244 8.11 1.76 2.26
C HIS A 244 7.27 0.59 1.73
N LEU A 245 6.18 0.27 2.41
CA LEU A 245 5.10 -0.54 1.88
C LEU A 245 3.97 0.37 1.42
N HIS A 246 3.62 0.32 0.15
CA HIS A 246 2.36 0.85 -0.35
C HIS A 246 1.26 -0.19 -0.13
N PHE A 247 0.20 0.19 0.56
CA PHE A 247 -0.97 -0.65 0.80
C PHE A 247 -2.25 0.06 0.38
N GLU A 248 -3.11 -0.68 -0.32
CA GLU A 248 -4.45 -0.21 -0.66
C GLU A 248 -5.43 -1.39 -0.74
N VAL A 249 -6.70 -1.11 -0.52
CA VAL A 249 -7.79 -1.99 -0.90
C VAL A 249 -8.54 -1.33 -2.04
N HIS A 250 -8.79 -2.09 -3.11
CA HIS A 250 -9.44 -1.58 -4.30
C HIS A 250 -10.42 -2.58 -4.91
N LYS A 251 -11.20 -2.11 -5.86
CA LYS A 251 -12.02 -2.93 -6.76
C LYS A 251 -11.95 -2.39 -8.18
N PRO A 252 -12.33 -3.18 -9.20
CA PRO A 252 -12.56 -2.67 -10.54
C PRO A 252 -13.71 -1.66 -10.56
N THR A 253 -13.55 -0.56 -11.32
CA THR A 253 -14.66 0.34 -11.66
C THR A 253 -15.53 -0.28 -12.78
N ARG A 254 -16.62 0.40 -13.13
CA ARG A 254 -17.43 0.00 -14.31
C ARG A 254 -16.64 0.07 -15.62
N GLN A 255 -15.59 0.90 -15.70
CA GLN A 255 -14.70 1.00 -16.85
C GLN A 255 -13.49 0.07 -16.75
N LEU A 256 -13.43 -0.80 -15.74
CA LEU A 256 -12.29 -1.66 -15.40
C LEU A 256 -11.00 -0.87 -15.14
N GLU A 257 -11.12 0.17 -14.34
CA GLU A 257 -9.99 0.86 -13.72
C GLU A 257 -9.90 0.49 -12.25
N VAL A 258 -8.73 0.61 -11.65
CA VAL A 258 -8.55 0.48 -10.20
C VAL A 258 -9.27 1.63 -9.50
N MET A 259 -10.02 1.34 -8.46
CA MET A 259 -10.59 2.35 -7.55
C MET A 259 -10.38 1.91 -6.12
N THR A 260 -9.57 2.66 -5.37
CA THR A 260 -9.32 2.38 -3.96
C THR A 260 -10.55 2.66 -3.09
N ILE A 261 -10.64 1.93 -1.97
CA ILE A 261 -11.75 1.94 -1.03
C ILE A 261 -11.22 2.36 0.35
N PRO A 262 -11.95 3.19 1.11
CA PRO A 262 -11.56 3.52 2.49
C PRO A 262 -11.49 2.25 3.35
N THR A 263 -10.44 2.14 4.15
CA THR A 263 -10.21 1.04 5.08
C THR A 263 -10.01 1.56 6.49
N VAL A 264 -10.35 0.77 7.50
CA VAL A 264 -10.07 1.05 8.90
C VAL A 264 -9.21 -0.06 9.48
N PHE A 265 -8.31 0.30 10.37
CA PHE A 265 -7.30 -0.59 10.92
C PHE A 265 -7.45 -0.75 12.43
N LYS A 266 -7.09 -1.93 12.92
CA LYS A 266 -6.82 -2.14 14.33
C LYS A 266 -5.43 -1.60 14.65
N THR A 267 -5.35 -0.66 15.58
CA THR A 267 -4.11 0.01 15.98
C THR A 267 -3.96 -0.02 17.50
N GLN A 268 -2.82 0.45 17.99
CA GLN A 268 -2.60 0.67 19.41
C GLN A 268 -3.57 1.71 20.03
N ASN A 269 -4.24 2.52 19.21
CA ASN A 269 -5.14 3.58 19.68
C ASN A 269 -6.59 3.13 19.72
N ALA A 270 -7.02 2.26 18.81
CA ALA A 270 -8.42 1.88 18.65
C ALA A 270 -8.57 0.56 17.89
N GLU A 271 -9.67 -0.14 18.14
CA GLU A 271 -10.08 -1.33 17.38
C GLU A 271 -10.39 -0.99 15.90
N ARG A 272 -10.80 0.25 15.64
CA ARG A 272 -11.14 0.73 14.30
C ARG A 272 -10.69 2.19 14.13
N GLU A 273 -9.66 2.41 13.32
CA GLU A 273 -9.10 3.75 13.10
C GLU A 273 -8.75 3.94 11.61
N THR A 274 -9.09 5.11 11.06
CA THR A 274 -8.55 5.57 9.78
C THR A 274 -7.17 6.17 10.04
N LEU A 275 -6.17 5.70 9.30
CA LEU A 275 -4.80 6.13 9.52
C LEU A 275 -4.57 7.55 9.01
N SER A 276 -3.81 8.32 9.77
CA SER A 276 -3.44 9.70 9.45
C SER A 276 -1.99 9.80 9.00
N GLN A 277 -1.74 10.68 8.04
CA GLN A 277 -0.39 10.95 7.54
C GLN A 277 0.51 11.49 8.66
N TYR A 278 1.77 11.03 8.67
CA TYR A 278 2.82 11.34 9.64
C TYR A 278 2.63 10.77 11.05
N TYR A 279 1.56 10.03 11.31
CA TYR A 279 1.35 9.36 12.59
C TYR A 279 2.08 8.02 12.64
N LEU A 280 2.51 7.62 13.84
CA LEU A 280 3.19 6.37 14.14
C LEU A 280 2.15 5.33 14.58
N TYR A 281 2.20 4.13 13.98
CA TYR A 281 1.26 3.05 14.25
C TYR A 281 1.99 1.73 14.52
N TRP A 282 1.42 0.90 15.39
CA TRP A 282 1.85 -0.46 15.68
C TRP A 282 0.70 -1.33 16.15
N HIS A 283 0.91 -2.65 16.20
CA HIS A 283 -0.07 -3.57 16.76
C HIS A 283 -0.15 -3.42 18.27
N PRO A 284 -1.37 -3.36 18.86
CA PRO A 284 -1.52 -3.42 20.30
C PRO A 284 -0.95 -4.74 20.81
N LYS A 285 -0.18 -4.68 21.90
CA LYS A 285 0.18 -5.85 22.69
C LYS A 285 -0.87 -6.01 23.78
N ASP A 286 -1.14 -7.25 24.20
CA ASP A 286 -1.95 -7.49 25.40
C ASP A 286 -1.29 -6.76 26.58
N GLY A 287 -2.02 -5.81 27.16
CA GLY A 287 -1.51 -4.93 28.22
C GLY A 287 -0.98 -3.57 27.78
N ASP A 288 -0.88 -3.30 26.46
CA ASP A 288 -0.59 -1.94 25.99
C ASP A 288 -1.76 -1.03 26.35
N LEU A 289 -1.50 -0.02 27.17
CA LEU A 289 -2.46 1.06 27.37
C LEU A 289 -2.60 1.83 26.05
N PRO A 290 -3.81 2.32 25.73
CA PRO A 290 -3.97 3.22 24.58
C PRO A 290 -2.97 4.35 24.71
N LEU A 291 -2.26 4.64 23.61
CA LEU A 291 -1.25 5.69 23.61
C LEU A 291 -1.84 6.98 24.14
N ARG A 292 -1.18 7.49 25.16
CA ARG A 292 -1.35 8.88 25.53
C ARG A 292 -0.99 9.73 24.30
N THR A 293 -1.79 10.74 24.07
CA THR A 293 -1.51 11.74 23.03
C THR A 293 -0.32 12.65 23.37
N ASP A 294 0.34 12.38 24.51
CA ASP A 294 1.38 13.18 25.14
C ASP A 294 2.74 12.54 24.88
N ILE A 295 3.78 13.36 24.85
CA ILE A 295 5.18 12.91 24.84
C ILE A 295 5.43 12.28 26.22
N LEU A 296 5.90 11.02 26.23
CA LEU A 296 6.31 10.33 27.45
C LEU A 296 7.72 10.76 27.85
N ASP A 297 8.05 10.58 29.13
CA ASP A 297 9.40 10.86 29.62
C ASP A 297 10.49 10.10 28.87
N GLU A 298 10.21 8.87 28.46
CA GLU A 298 11.11 8.01 27.67
C GLU A 298 11.34 8.49 26.23
N ASP A 299 10.41 9.30 25.69
CA ASP A 299 10.52 9.86 24.35
C ASP A 299 11.40 11.13 24.29
N ILE A 300 11.84 11.61 25.44
CA ILE A 300 12.71 12.78 25.57
C ILE A 300 14.12 12.31 25.94
N ARG A 301 15.06 12.44 24.99
CA ARG A 301 16.42 11.91 25.15
C ARG A 301 17.50 12.94 24.79
N LEU A 302 18.63 12.87 25.50
CA LEU A 302 19.86 13.54 25.07
C LEU A 302 20.65 12.60 24.18
N CYS A 303 21.05 13.07 23.00
CA CYS A 303 21.81 12.30 22.03
C CYS A 303 23.09 13.04 21.63
N LYS A 304 24.17 12.29 21.45
CA LYS A 304 25.44 12.80 20.92
C LYS A 304 25.46 12.73 19.40
N TYR A 305 26.13 13.73 18.80
CA TYR A 305 26.34 13.84 17.36
C TYR A 305 27.81 14.09 17.05
N ASN A 306 28.26 13.58 15.91
CA ASN A 306 29.59 13.91 15.40
C ASN A 306 29.59 15.30 14.71
N GLU A 307 30.79 15.74 14.29
CA GLU A 307 30.95 17.03 13.60
C GLU A 307 30.19 17.11 12.26
N ARG A 308 29.82 15.97 11.68
CA ARG A 308 29.03 15.88 10.43
C ARG A 308 27.53 15.91 10.68
N GLY A 309 27.09 15.98 11.95
CA GLY A 309 25.68 15.93 12.32
C GLY A 309 25.07 14.52 12.28
N GLU A 310 25.88 13.46 12.26
CA GLU A 310 25.41 12.08 12.33
C GLU A 310 25.27 11.67 13.79
N LYS A 311 24.15 11.02 14.13
CA LYS A 311 23.85 10.54 15.47
C LYS A 311 24.81 9.42 15.87
N ILE A 312 25.46 9.58 17.02
CA ILE A 312 26.36 8.57 17.60
C ILE A 312 25.57 7.63 18.51
N ARG A 313 24.91 8.18 19.53
CA ARG A 313 24.09 7.43 20.52
C ARG A 313 23.20 8.36 21.34
N CYS A 314 22.19 7.80 21.99
CA CYS A 314 21.29 8.49 22.91
C CYS A 314 21.37 7.93 24.32
N GLY A 315 20.89 8.72 25.30
CA GLY A 315 20.86 8.35 26.71
C GLY A 315 22.14 8.71 27.48
N ASP A 316 23.05 9.43 26.84
CA ASP A 316 24.25 9.92 27.52
C ASP A 316 23.93 10.99 28.56
N THR A 317 24.62 10.92 29.68
CA THR A 317 24.57 11.91 30.74
C THR A 317 25.94 12.59 30.97
N SER A 318 26.93 12.32 30.12
CA SER A 318 28.27 12.89 30.20
C SER A 318 28.73 13.37 28.82
N PHE A 319 29.19 14.61 28.75
CA PHE A 319 29.65 15.30 27.55
C PHE A 319 31.01 15.95 27.80
N ARG A 320 31.70 16.34 26.72
CA ARG A 320 32.96 17.07 26.77
C ARG A 320 32.81 18.47 26.22
N LEU A 321 33.71 19.36 26.58
CA LEU A 321 33.78 20.70 26.01
C LEU A 321 33.92 20.62 24.48
N GLY A 322 33.07 21.35 23.78
CA GLY A 322 33.02 21.38 22.31
C GLY A 322 32.29 20.22 21.64
N GLU A 323 31.68 19.30 22.39
CA GLU A 323 30.82 18.26 21.81
C GLU A 323 29.46 18.80 21.37
N ASN A 324 28.96 18.23 20.27
CA ASN A 324 27.60 18.46 19.78
C ASN A 324 26.66 17.46 20.44
N TYR A 325 25.55 17.97 20.96
CA TYR A 325 24.44 17.13 21.42
C TYR A 325 23.11 17.71 20.98
N ALA A 326 22.10 16.89 20.98
CA ALA A 326 20.72 17.32 20.76
C ALA A 326 19.80 16.72 21.82
N ILE A 327 18.76 17.45 22.15
CA ILE A 327 17.59 16.86 22.77
C ILE A 327 16.64 16.41 21.67
N GLU A 328 16.24 15.16 21.72
CA GLU A 328 15.31 14.57 20.78
C GLU A 328 13.96 14.31 21.45
N PHE A 329 12.91 14.56 20.70
CA PHE A 329 11.54 14.28 21.06
C PHE A 329 10.96 13.32 20.03
N GLU A 330 10.40 12.21 20.45
CA GLU A 330 9.63 11.30 19.60
C GLU A 330 8.14 11.49 19.88
N PHE A 331 7.34 11.64 18.83
CA PHE A 331 5.90 11.86 18.95
C PHE A 331 5.13 10.67 18.41
N ALA A 332 4.25 10.11 19.18
CA ALA A 332 3.32 9.08 18.71
C ALA A 332 2.29 9.67 17.72
N LYS A 333 1.82 10.89 17.99
CA LYS A 333 0.93 11.65 17.11
C LYS A 333 1.47 13.07 16.98
N PRO A 334 1.85 13.52 15.76
CA PRO A 334 2.27 14.90 15.55
C PRO A 334 1.16 15.87 15.95
N LYS A 335 1.51 16.84 16.77
CA LYS A 335 0.63 17.95 17.16
C LYS A 335 1.48 19.22 17.25
N ASN A 336 0.84 20.39 17.15
CA ASN A 336 1.47 21.65 17.51
C ASN A 336 1.71 21.68 19.02
N GLN A 337 2.81 21.10 19.46
CA GLN A 337 3.24 21.15 20.86
C GLN A 337 4.11 22.39 21.07
N GLU A 338 3.86 23.12 22.13
CA GLU A 338 4.77 24.16 22.58
C GLU A 338 5.81 23.53 23.51
N ILE A 339 7.08 23.56 23.10
CA ILE A 339 8.20 23.00 23.87
C ILE A 339 9.03 24.14 24.47
N GLU A 340 9.30 24.03 25.75
CA GLU A 340 10.18 24.95 26.49
C GLU A 340 11.31 24.15 27.15
N ILE A 341 12.54 24.60 26.98
CA ILE A 341 13.73 24.03 27.62
C ILE A 341 14.41 25.09 28.48
N HIS A 342 14.61 24.76 29.73
CA HIS A 342 15.42 25.53 30.66
C HIS A 342 16.67 24.75 31.04
N ILE A 343 17.84 25.26 30.74
CA ILE A 343 19.11 24.65 31.05
C ILE A 343 19.81 25.52 32.10
N THR A 344 20.14 24.94 33.23
CA THR A 344 20.80 25.61 34.34
C THR A 344 22.01 24.81 34.81
N LYS A 345 23.09 25.49 35.12
CA LYS A 345 24.26 24.91 35.79
C LYS A 345 24.03 24.91 37.31
N ASP A 346 24.50 23.85 37.96
CA ASP A 346 24.53 23.83 39.41
C ASP A 346 25.42 24.98 39.93
N ARG A 347 24.97 25.67 41.02
CA ARG A 347 25.62 26.84 41.63
C ARG A 347 25.59 28.16 40.85
N ASN A 348 24.67 28.31 39.85
CA ASN A 348 24.38 29.59 39.17
C ASN A 348 25.63 30.38 38.63
N SER A 349 26.72 29.70 38.26
CA SER A 349 27.93 30.32 37.76
C SER A 349 27.84 30.75 36.30
N VAL A 350 26.88 30.24 35.55
CA VAL A 350 26.62 30.51 34.14
C VAL A 350 25.18 30.96 33.96
N LYS A 351 24.92 31.94 33.08
CA LYS A 351 23.59 32.40 32.78
C LYS A 351 22.74 31.24 32.25
N PRO A 352 21.51 31.05 32.76
CA PRO A 352 20.59 30.00 32.25
C PRO A 352 20.30 30.18 30.78
N PHE A 353 20.19 29.07 30.07
CA PHE A 353 19.68 29.03 28.69
C PHE A 353 18.18 28.74 28.70
N TYR A 354 17.48 29.44 27.83
CA TYR A 354 16.05 29.26 27.66
C TYR A 354 15.70 29.16 26.18
N TYR A 355 15.01 28.12 25.80
CA TYR A 355 14.54 27.90 24.44
C TYR A 355 13.04 27.63 24.46
N LYS A 356 12.33 28.19 23.49
CA LYS A 356 10.88 27.98 23.31
C LYS A 356 10.55 27.93 21.84
N TRP A 357 9.80 26.91 21.41
CA TRP A 357 9.32 26.82 20.04
C TRP A 357 8.05 25.96 19.98
N LYS A 358 7.38 25.94 18.80
CA LYS A 358 6.27 25.03 18.50
C LYS A 358 6.73 23.98 17.51
N THR A 359 6.38 22.72 17.77
CA THR A 359 6.60 21.61 16.82
C THR A 359 5.67 21.76 15.63
N GLN A 360 6.10 21.26 14.48
CA GLN A 360 5.26 21.26 13.29
C GLN A 360 4.35 20.02 13.28
N ASN A 361 3.12 20.16 12.78
CA ASN A 361 2.10 19.10 12.78
C ASN A 361 2.49 17.82 12.01
N TYR A 362 3.53 17.85 11.21
CA TYR A 362 3.96 16.76 10.34
C TYR A 362 5.28 16.12 10.76
N LEU A 363 5.90 16.57 11.85
CA LEU A 363 7.14 15.98 12.34
C LEU A 363 6.83 14.85 13.32
N ASP A 364 7.54 13.77 13.16
CA ASP A 364 7.49 12.56 14.00
C ASP A 364 8.46 12.63 15.17
N SER A 365 9.50 13.37 14.95
CA SER A 365 10.48 13.71 15.94
C SER A 365 10.87 15.15 15.73
N ASP A 366 11.25 15.81 16.78
CA ASP A 366 11.88 17.12 16.74
C ASP A 366 13.21 17.02 17.48
N SER A 367 14.21 17.72 16.97
CA SER A 367 15.56 17.72 17.54
C SER A 367 16.05 19.14 17.64
N ARG A 368 16.62 19.50 18.79
CA ARG A 368 17.32 20.76 18.95
C ARG A 368 18.78 20.49 19.28
N TYR A 369 19.64 20.98 18.43
CA TYR A 369 21.08 20.81 18.52
C TYR A 369 21.69 21.90 19.39
N PHE A 370 22.63 21.50 20.24
CA PHE A 370 23.34 22.36 21.12
C PHE A 370 24.84 22.04 20.99
N LEU A 371 25.65 23.07 20.92
CA LEU A 371 27.10 22.97 21.04
C LEU A 371 27.49 23.36 22.46
N ILE A 372 28.21 22.49 23.14
CA ILE A 372 28.84 22.84 24.42
C ILE A 372 30.04 23.74 24.10
N PRO A 373 30.09 25.00 24.56
CA PRO A 373 31.22 25.89 24.29
C PRO A 373 32.52 25.32 24.83
N LYS A 374 33.64 25.58 24.15
CA LYS A 374 34.98 25.22 24.61
C LYS A 374 35.46 26.23 25.67
N ASN A 375 34.75 26.34 26.79
CA ASN A 375 35.03 27.24 27.88
C ASN A 375 34.91 26.48 29.21
N GLU A 376 35.93 26.51 30.04
CA GLU A 376 35.97 25.80 31.31
C GLU A 376 34.83 26.17 32.27
N GLU A 377 34.24 27.35 32.13
CA GLU A 377 33.03 27.73 32.89
C GLU A 377 31.86 26.80 32.69
N PHE A 378 31.83 25.99 31.58
CA PHE A 378 30.81 25.01 31.29
C PHE A 378 31.05 23.64 31.94
N ILE A 379 32.25 23.39 32.52
CA ILE A 379 32.56 22.14 33.23
C ILE A 379 31.71 22.06 34.50
N GLY A 380 31.09 20.89 34.73
CA GLY A 380 30.32 20.59 35.91
C GLY A 380 28.93 20.05 35.63
N GLN A 381 28.11 20.02 36.68
CA GLN A 381 26.75 19.46 36.62
C GLN A 381 25.75 20.45 36.09
N TRP A 382 24.90 19.95 35.20
CA TRP A 382 23.84 20.69 34.53
C TRP A 382 22.48 20.03 34.71
N LYS A 383 21.44 20.86 34.78
CA LYS A 383 20.06 20.44 34.86
C LYS A 383 19.28 21.03 33.68
N MET A 384 18.60 20.18 32.92
CA MET A 384 17.72 20.57 31.84
C MET A 384 16.30 20.21 32.19
N ARG A 385 15.42 21.20 32.29
CA ARG A 385 13.97 21.02 32.46
C ARG A 385 13.27 21.17 31.14
N VAL A 386 12.44 20.21 30.79
CA VAL A 386 11.64 20.20 29.58
C VAL A 386 10.17 20.36 29.95
N ARG A 387 9.54 21.39 29.37
CA ARG A 387 8.11 21.60 29.50
C ARG A 387 7.45 21.47 28.14
N ILE A 388 6.24 20.89 28.13
CA ILE A 388 5.43 20.73 26.93
C ILE A 388 4.06 21.32 27.25
N ASN A 389 3.62 22.29 26.46
CA ASN A 389 2.37 23.04 26.67
C ASN A 389 2.26 23.61 28.09
N GLY A 390 3.39 24.09 28.65
CA GLY A 390 3.48 24.67 29.98
C GLY A 390 3.63 23.69 31.14
N GLU A 391 3.48 22.37 30.90
CA GLU A 391 3.63 21.33 31.92
C GLU A 391 5.04 20.74 31.89
N GLU A 392 5.68 20.62 33.09
CA GLU A 392 6.99 19.96 33.19
C GLU A 392 6.83 18.46 32.94
N LYS A 393 7.50 17.95 31.89
CA LYS A 393 7.45 16.55 31.49
C LYS A 393 8.70 15.78 31.89
N LYS A 394 9.87 16.41 31.82
CA LYS A 394 11.13 15.74 32.15
C LYS A 394 12.15 16.69 32.71
N THR A 395 12.93 16.17 33.66
CA THR A 395 14.18 16.78 34.09
C THR A 395 15.33 15.83 33.76
N LEU A 396 16.30 16.31 32.98
CA LEU A 396 17.51 15.61 32.62
C LEU A 396 18.69 16.23 33.39
N PHE A 397 19.57 15.38 33.92
CA PHE A 397 20.82 15.78 34.52
C PHE A 397 21.95 15.28 33.65
N PHE A 398 22.93 16.11 33.40
CA PHE A 398 24.13 15.75 32.66
C PHE A 398 25.37 16.49 33.19
N GLU A 399 26.51 15.92 32.92
CA GLU A 399 27.81 16.48 33.32
C GLU A 399 28.61 16.87 32.08
N VAL A 400 29.30 18.01 32.18
CA VAL A 400 30.28 18.44 31.18
C VAL A 400 31.67 18.31 31.81
N ASN A 401 32.51 17.57 31.12
CA ASN A 401 33.92 17.30 31.50
C ASN A 401 34.86 18.01 30.51
N GLU A 402 36.17 18.04 30.85
CA GLU A 402 37.22 18.56 29.98
C GLU A 402 37.31 17.88 28.60
#